data_d837e4897476cf9a3d2347ed81f20c52
#
_entry.id   d837e4897476cf9a3d2347ed81f20c52
#
_cell.length_a   1.000
_cell.length_b   1.000
_cell.length_c   1.000
_cell.angle_alpha   90.00
_cell.angle_beta   90.00
_cell.angle_gamma   90.00
#
_symmetry.space_group_name_H-M   'P 1'
#
loop_
_entity.id
_entity.type
_entity.pdbx_description
1 polymer ?
#
loop_
_entity_poly.entity_id
_entity_poly.type
_entity_poly.pdbx_seq_one_letter_code
_entity_poly.pdbx_strand_id
1 'polypeptide(L)'
;VIPAYLFIRNITNEYGGITAGILVGVTTFYFSHTFAGFFDTDMFNMLLPLLVVWFFSESITTNENRRKMLFAVYAALSMFVFSLAWEGWWYIFYLVIFVAIVYLLVSKYLFKADSFKSWAKYPNKKQWFLEQPIILPLLIFIVLSLVMMSIYWGSSVFSSLLQPIAATKLQAATHGTMYPNVFI
;
A
#
# COMPACT_ATOMS: atom_id res chain seq x y z
N VAL A 1 -2.23 16.85 0.99
CA VAL A 1 -3.30 17.36 1.87
C VAL A 1 -4.64 16.69 1.56
N ILE A 2 -5.21 16.84 0.33
CA ILE A 2 -6.56 16.32 -0.01
C ILE A 2 -6.70 14.80 0.22
N PRO A 3 -5.79 13.93 -0.25
CA PRO A 3 -5.92 12.50 0.01
C PRO A 3 -5.86 12.14 1.50
N ALA A 4 -5.04 12.82 2.29
CA ALA A 4 -4.96 12.62 3.73
C ALA A 4 -6.28 13.00 4.43
N TYR A 5 -6.84 14.15 4.07
CA TYR A 5 -8.16 14.56 4.54
C TYR A 5 -9.23 13.51 4.23
N LEU A 6 -9.35 13.09 2.96
CA LEU A 6 -10.38 12.14 2.53
C LEU A 6 -10.21 10.77 3.21
N PHE A 7 -8.96 10.27 3.29
CA PHE A 7 -8.66 8.99 3.91
C PHE A 7 -9.04 8.97 5.40
N ILE A 8 -8.57 9.97 6.16
CA ILE A 8 -8.84 10.02 7.61
C ILE A 8 -10.30 10.36 7.92
N ARG A 9 -10.95 11.21 7.11
CA ARG A 9 -12.39 11.47 7.24
C ARG A 9 -13.22 10.20 7.15
N ASN A 10 -12.88 9.30 6.23
CA ASN A 10 -13.62 8.05 6.03
C ASN A 10 -13.44 7.06 7.20
N ILE A 11 -12.30 7.12 7.91
CA ILE A 11 -12.02 6.25 9.06
C ILE A 11 -12.57 6.84 10.36
N THR A 12 -12.62 8.16 10.46
CA THR A 12 -12.98 8.87 11.69
C THR A 12 -14.24 9.73 11.52
N ASN A 13 -14.05 11.01 11.23
CA ASN A 13 -15.10 12.01 10.98
C ASN A 13 -14.51 13.25 10.27
N GLU A 14 -15.34 14.25 10.04
CA GLU A 14 -14.95 15.51 9.38
C GLU A 14 -13.79 16.22 10.10
N TYR A 15 -13.84 16.30 11.43
CA TYR A 15 -12.78 16.95 12.22
C TYR A 15 -11.45 16.21 12.15
N GLY A 16 -11.48 14.87 12.18
CA GLY A 16 -10.29 14.05 11.99
C GLY A 16 -9.68 14.27 10.62
N GLY A 17 -10.51 14.34 9.57
CA GLY A 17 -10.06 14.65 8.20
C GLY A 17 -9.38 16.02 8.10
N ILE A 18 -10.01 17.07 8.65
CA ILE A 18 -9.46 18.44 8.68
C ILE A 18 -8.11 18.44 9.42
N THR A 19 -8.06 17.83 10.59
CA THR A 19 -6.82 17.73 11.38
C THR A 19 -5.69 17.05 10.59
N ALA A 20 -5.97 15.92 9.95
CA ALA A 20 -5.00 15.23 9.13
C ALA A 20 -4.53 16.07 7.94
N GLY A 21 -5.44 16.77 7.27
CA GLY A 21 -5.10 17.69 6.17
C GLY A 21 -4.18 18.81 6.62
N ILE A 22 -4.47 19.43 7.76
CA ILE A 22 -3.63 20.50 8.33
C ILE A 22 -2.26 19.94 8.73
N LEU A 23 -2.22 18.82 9.46
CA LEU A 23 -0.95 18.21 9.91
C LEU A 23 -0.02 17.89 8.73
N VAL A 24 -0.54 17.28 7.67
CA VAL A 24 0.25 17.03 6.45
C VAL A 24 0.72 18.31 5.80
N GLY A 25 -0.15 19.34 5.73
CA GLY A 25 0.18 20.63 5.10
C GLY A 25 1.25 21.42 5.83
N VAL A 26 1.33 21.32 7.17
CA VAL A 26 2.31 22.06 8.00
C VAL A 26 3.53 21.21 8.37
N THR A 27 3.58 19.94 8.01
CA THR A 27 4.75 19.10 8.28
C THR A 27 5.96 19.66 7.57
N THR A 28 7.02 19.98 8.32
CA THR A 28 8.23 20.64 7.81
C THR A 28 8.85 19.87 6.65
N PHE A 29 8.89 18.55 6.74
CA PHE A 29 9.41 17.69 5.68
C PHE A 29 8.62 17.86 4.38
N TYR A 30 7.28 17.81 4.43
CA TYR A 30 6.43 18.01 3.24
C TYR A 30 6.58 19.42 2.68
N PHE A 31 6.59 20.43 3.55
CA PHE A 31 6.72 21.82 3.16
C PHE A 31 8.04 22.10 2.46
N SER A 32 9.18 21.61 3.01
CA SER A 32 10.51 21.83 2.43
C SER A 32 10.69 21.22 1.03
N HIS A 33 10.02 20.08 0.75
CA HIS A 33 10.11 19.37 -0.53
C HIS A 33 9.01 19.74 -1.54
N THR A 34 8.05 20.59 -1.15
CA THR A 34 6.99 21.09 -2.03
C THR A 34 7.11 22.57 -2.32
N PHE A 35 8.19 23.22 -1.89
CA PHE A 35 8.40 24.64 -2.07
C PHE A 35 8.58 24.98 -3.55
N ALA A 36 8.05 26.14 -3.96
CA ALA A 36 8.18 26.61 -5.33
C ALA A 36 9.66 26.76 -5.73
N GLY A 37 10.08 26.05 -6.76
CA GLY A 37 11.47 26.02 -7.23
C GLY A 37 12.26 24.76 -6.82
N PHE A 38 11.69 23.90 -5.97
CA PHE A 38 12.28 22.62 -5.62
C PHE A 38 11.70 21.53 -6.55
N PHE A 39 12.48 21.11 -7.54
CA PHE A 39 12.10 20.07 -8.48
C PHE A 39 12.62 18.71 -7.97
N ASP A 40 11.89 18.13 -7.04
CA ASP A 40 12.19 16.78 -6.53
C ASP A 40 10.98 15.85 -6.64
N THR A 41 11.25 14.56 -6.76
CA THR A 41 10.24 13.51 -6.79
C THR A 41 9.68 13.15 -5.41
N ASP A 42 10.24 13.72 -4.33
CA ASP A 42 9.89 13.39 -2.94
C ASP A 42 8.42 13.64 -2.60
N MET A 43 7.80 14.62 -3.23
CA MET A 43 6.36 14.84 -3.07
C MET A 43 5.53 13.64 -3.54
N PHE A 44 5.97 12.93 -4.59
CA PHE A 44 5.32 11.70 -5.07
C PHE A 44 5.54 10.54 -4.11
N ASN A 45 6.67 10.51 -3.41
CA ASN A 45 6.98 9.51 -2.39
C ASN A 45 6.07 9.59 -1.16
N MET A 46 5.35 10.69 -0.96
CA MET A 46 4.32 10.84 0.06
C MET A 46 2.91 10.66 -0.50
N LEU A 47 2.64 11.26 -1.66
CA LEU A 47 1.31 11.24 -2.26
C LEU A 47 0.89 9.84 -2.73
N LEU A 48 1.76 9.17 -3.50
CA LEU A 48 1.42 7.88 -4.12
C LEU A 48 1.24 6.75 -3.10
N PRO A 49 2.10 6.57 -2.08
CA PRO A 49 1.85 5.64 -0.99
C PRO A 49 0.52 5.88 -0.27
N LEU A 50 0.19 7.14 -0.02
CA LEU A 50 -1.08 7.50 0.63
C LEU A 50 -2.28 7.10 -0.25
N LEU A 51 -2.20 7.29 -1.56
CA LEU A 51 -3.25 6.85 -2.49
C LEU A 51 -3.39 5.32 -2.50
N VAL A 52 -2.27 4.58 -2.50
CA VAL A 52 -2.29 3.10 -2.43
C VAL A 52 -3.02 2.66 -1.16
N VAL A 53 -2.64 3.17 -0.01
CA VAL A 53 -3.23 2.79 1.28
C VAL A 53 -4.70 3.22 1.35
N TRP A 54 -5.04 4.40 0.89
CA TRP A 54 -6.42 4.88 0.88
C TRP A 54 -7.31 4.01 0.00
N PHE A 55 -6.95 3.81 -1.27
CA PHE A 55 -7.78 2.98 -2.16
C PHE A 55 -7.85 1.52 -1.69
N PHE A 56 -6.77 0.98 -1.15
CA PHE A 56 -6.81 -0.36 -0.58
C PHE A 56 -7.74 -0.43 0.64
N SER A 57 -7.70 0.56 1.53
CA SER A 57 -8.63 0.66 2.68
C SER A 57 -10.08 0.75 2.22
N GLU A 58 -10.40 1.60 1.23
CA GLU A 58 -11.75 1.68 0.65
C GLU A 58 -12.20 0.33 0.05
N SER A 59 -11.27 -0.40 -0.58
CA SER A 59 -11.60 -1.70 -1.17
C SER A 59 -12.02 -2.75 -0.15
N ILE A 60 -11.50 -2.69 1.08
CA ILE A 60 -11.84 -3.65 2.14
C ILE A 60 -13.03 -3.22 2.99
N THR A 61 -13.33 -1.91 3.06
CA THR A 61 -14.44 -1.37 3.88
C THR A 61 -15.76 -1.32 3.12
N THR A 62 -15.74 -1.23 1.80
CA THR A 62 -16.98 -1.18 1.00
C THR A 62 -17.69 -2.52 0.94
N ASN A 63 -19.02 -2.50 1.02
CA ASN A 63 -19.88 -3.69 0.94
C ASN A 63 -20.25 -4.05 -0.51
N GLU A 64 -20.16 -3.12 -1.44
CA GLU A 64 -20.52 -3.32 -2.83
C GLU A 64 -19.37 -3.98 -3.59
N ASN A 65 -19.58 -5.19 -4.12
CA ASN A 65 -18.53 -5.97 -4.81
C ASN A 65 -17.90 -5.23 -5.99
N ARG A 66 -18.69 -4.45 -6.75
CA ARG A 66 -18.19 -3.68 -7.87
C ARG A 66 -17.21 -2.59 -7.42
N ARG A 67 -17.57 -1.83 -6.41
CA ARG A 67 -16.72 -0.78 -5.82
C ARG A 67 -15.47 -1.38 -5.17
N LYS A 68 -15.62 -2.51 -4.47
CA LYS A 68 -14.50 -3.26 -3.88
C LYS A 68 -13.43 -3.56 -4.93
N MET A 69 -13.85 -4.13 -6.07
CA MET A 69 -12.91 -4.44 -7.16
C MET A 69 -12.31 -3.18 -7.78
N LEU A 70 -13.11 -2.14 -8.01
CA LEU A 70 -12.62 -0.87 -8.58
C LEU A 70 -11.56 -0.22 -7.70
N PHE A 71 -11.80 -0.13 -6.38
CA PHE A 71 -10.81 0.44 -5.46
C PHE A 71 -9.54 -0.42 -5.35
N ALA A 72 -9.65 -1.75 -5.42
CA ALA A 72 -8.47 -2.61 -5.49
C ALA A 72 -7.65 -2.37 -6.76
N VAL A 73 -8.31 -2.15 -7.91
CA VAL A 73 -7.65 -1.77 -9.16
C VAL A 73 -6.99 -0.40 -9.05
N TYR A 74 -7.65 0.60 -8.45
CA TYR A 74 -7.04 1.92 -8.23
C TYR A 74 -5.84 1.85 -7.29
N ALA A 75 -5.88 1.02 -6.26
CA ALA A 75 -4.72 0.77 -5.40
C ALA A 75 -3.55 0.17 -6.19
N ALA A 76 -3.81 -0.83 -7.05
CA ALA A 76 -2.80 -1.44 -7.90
C ALA A 76 -2.22 -0.47 -8.94
N LEU A 77 -3.05 0.37 -9.57
CA LEU A 77 -2.62 1.43 -10.47
C LEU A 77 -1.73 2.45 -9.76
N SER A 78 -2.15 2.90 -8.57
CA SER A 78 -1.34 3.83 -7.75
C SER A 78 -0.01 3.21 -7.36
N MET A 79 0.01 1.90 -7.07
CA MET A 79 1.23 1.15 -6.78
C MET A 79 2.16 1.06 -7.99
N PHE A 80 1.62 0.82 -9.17
CA PHE A 80 2.38 0.83 -10.41
C PHE A 80 3.00 2.21 -10.67
N VAL A 81 2.20 3.30 -10.58
CA VAL A 81 2.71 4.67 -10.75
C VAL A 81 3.78 4.98 -9.71
N PHE A 82 3.63 4.50 -8.46
CA PHE A 82 4.64 4.67 -7.43
C PHE A 82 5.95 3.96 -7.78
N SER A 83 5.89 2.79 -8.39
CA SER A 83 7.10 2.07 -8.85
C SER A 83 7.86 2.81 -9.96
N LEU A 84 7.17 3.68 -10.73
CA LEU A 84 7.82 4.54 -11.72
C LEU A 84 8.49 5.76 -11.08
N ALA A 85 7.98 6.23 -9.95
CA ALA A 85 8.47 7.42 -9.27
C ALA A 85 9.67 7.13 -8.35
N TRP A 86 9.73 5.93 -7.76
CA TRP A 86 10.77 5.61 -6.77
C TRP A 86 11.11 4.11 -6.70
N GLU A 87 12.40 3.80 -6.65
CA GLU A 87 12.90 2.43 -6.60
C GLU A 87 12.54 1.68 -5.31
N GLY A 88 12.33 2.40 -4.21
CA GLY A 88 11.94 1.84 -2.92
C GLY A 88 10.46 1.44 -2.80
N TRP A 89 9.70 1.40 -3.88
CA TRP A 89 8.27 1.06 -3.91
C TRP A 89 7.90 -0.22 -3.17
N TRP A 90 8.81 -1.18 -3.10
CA TRP A 90 8.60 -2.48 -2.47
C TRP A 90 8.17 -2.38 -1.00
N TYR A 91 8.57 -1.34 -0.27
CA TYR A 91 8.20 -1.22 1.14
C TYR A 91 6.70 -0.99 1.34
N ILE A 92 6.05 -0.21 0.50
CA ILE A 92 4.58 -0.03 0.53
C ILE A 92 3.87 -1.31 0.11
N PHE A 93 4.40 -2.00 -0.89
CA PHE A 93 3.85 -3.28 -1.33
C PHE A 93 3.82 -4.29 -0.17
N TYR A 94 4.94 -4.44 0.54
CA TYR A 94 5.00 -5.29 1.73
C TYR A 94 4.16 -4.77 2.89
N LEU A 95 4.09 -3.46 3.10
CA LEU A 95 3.27 -2.86 4.14
C LEU A 95 1.79 -3.23 3.96
N VAL A 96 1.25 -3.10 2.75
CA VAL A 96 -0.14 -3.45 2.45
C VAL A 96 -0.41 -4.93 2.70
N ILE A 97 0.49 -5.81 2.27
CA ILE A 97 0.38 -7.26 2.50
C ILE A 97 0.43 -7.55 4.02
N PHE A 98 1.38 -6.96 4.73
CA PHE A 98 1.54 -7.14 6.16
C PHE A 98 0.31 -6.68 6.94
N VAL A 99 -0.20 -5.50 6.65
CA VAL A 99 -1.43 -4.97 7.29
C VAL A 99 -2.63 -5.87 7.00
N ALA A 100 -2.77 -6.37 5.78
CA ALA A 100 -3.84 -7.30 5.43
C ALA A 100 -3.75 -8.61 6.24
N ILE A 101 -2.54 -9.16 6.39
CA ILE A 101 -2.31 -10.38 7.21
C ILE A 101 -2.63 -10.08 8.68
N VAL A 102 -2.12 -8.99 9.23
CA VAL A 102 -2.40 -8.59 10.63
C VAL A 102 -3.90 -8.42 10.85
N TYR A 103 -4.59 -7.76 9.94
CA TYR A 103 -6.05 -7.61 10.02
C TYR A 103 -6.77 -8.97 10.05
N LEU A 104 -6.38 -9.90 9.18
CA LEU A 104 -6.95 -11.25 9.17
C LEU A 104 -6.72 -11.99 10.50
N LEU A 105 -5.51 -11.88 11.05
CA LEU A 105 -5.14 -12.50 12.33
C LEU A 105 -5.93 -11.88 13.48
N VAL A 106 -5.97 -10.56 13.57
CA VAL A 106 -6.69 -9.81 14.61
C VAL A 106 -8.20 -10.11 14.54
N SER A 107 -8.78 -10.06 13.35
CA SER A 107 -10.20 -10.37 13.14
C SER A 107 -10.54 -11.80 13.60
N LYS A 108 -9.68 -12.77 13.30
CA LYS A 108 -9.90 -14.17 13.65
C LYS A 108 -9.72 -14.44 15.15
N TYR A 109 -8.63 -13.94 15.75
CA TYR A 109 -8.23 -14.33 17.10
C TYR A 109 -8.78 -13.41 18.20
N LEU A 110 -8.82 -12.09 17.95
CA LEU A 110 -9.27 -11.12 18.96
C LEU A 110 -10.78 -10.88 18.89
N PHE A 111 -11.32 -10.69 17.70
CA PHE A 111 -12.75 -10.38 17.58
C PHE A 111 -13.62 -11.62 17.36
N LYS A 112 -13.02 -12.82 17.23
CA LYS A 112 -13.73 -14.08 16.90
C LYS A 112 -14.71 -13.89 15.74
N ALA A 113 -14.47 -12.88 14.93
CA ALA A 113 -15.29 -12.59 13.78
C ALA A 113 -15.10 -13.70 12.75
N ASP A 114 -16.17 -14.18 12.16
CA ASP A 114 -16.13 -15.08 11.01
C ASP A 114 -15.63 -14.33 9.78
N SER A 115 -14.44 -13.68 9.92
CA SER A 115 -13.79 -12.95 8.84
C SER A 115 -13.44 -13.85 7.67
N PHE A 116 -13.38 -15.13 7.94
CA PHE A 116 -13.18 -16.20 6.98
C PHE A 116 -14.46 -17.02 6.93
N LYS A 117 -15.42 -16.60 6.11
CA LYS A 117 -16.64 -17.37 5.92
C LYS A 117 -16.27 -18.79 5.45
N SER A 118 -16.68 -19.80 6.22
CA SER A 118 -16.33 -21.18 5.96
C SER A 118 -16.68 -21.58 4.53
N TRP A 119 -15.72 -22.08 3.78
CA TRP A 119 -15.89 -22.62 2.44
C TRP A 119 -17.03 -23.64 2.35
N ALA A 120 -17.24 -24.44 3.41
CA ALA A 120 -18.28 -25.49 3.45
C ALA A 120 -19.71 -24.94 3.38
N LYS A 121 -19.96 -23.67 3.71
CA LYS A 121 -21.30 -23.05 3.67
C LYS A 121 -21.72 -22.55 2.28
N TYR A 122 -20.81 -22.55 1.30
CA TYR A 122 -21.08 -21.96 -0.01
C TYR A 122 -21.23 -23.04 -1.08
N PRO A 123 -22.37 -23.09 -1.78
CA PRO A 123 -22.57 -24.03 -2.87
C PRO A 123 -21.69 -23.70 -4.09
N ASN A 124 -21.26 -22.45 -4.21
CA ASN A 124 -20.44 -21.98 -5.33
C ASN A 124 -19.15 -21.33 -4.83
N LYS A 125 -18.00 -21.89 -5.22
CA LYS A 125 -16.66 -21.39 -4.89
C LYS A 125 -16.45 -19.92 -5.33
N LYS A 126 -17.06 -19.52 -6.46
CA LYS A 126 -16.99 -18.15 -6.97
C LYS A 126 -17.67 -17.15 -6.02
N GLN A 127 -18.84 -17.52 -5.49
CA GLN A 127 -19.54 -16.67 -4.52
C GLN A 127 -18.74 -16.52 -3.22
N TRP A 128 -18.18 -17.62 -2.71
CA TRP A 128 -17.33 -17.56 -1.53
C TRP A 128 -16.19 -16.56 -1.72
N PHE A 129 -15.52 -16.59 -2.87
CA PHE A 129 -14.39 -15.72 -3.16
C PHE A 129 -14.79 -14.23 -3.25
N LEU A 130 -15.93 -13.95 -3.88
CA LEU A 130 -16.45 -12.56 -4.03
C LEU A 130 -16.90 -11.94 -2.70
N GLU A 131 -17.38 -12.79 -1.77
CA GLU A 131 -17.87 -12.32 -0.47
C GLU A 131 -16.76 -12.14 0.58
N GLN A 132 -15.53 -12.59 0.30
CA GLN A 132 -14.41 -12.34 1.23
C GLN A 132 -14.04 -10.86 1.24
N PRO A 133 -14.01 -10.21 2.42
CA PRO A 133 -13.79 -8.77 2.50
C PRO A 133 -12.38 -8.36 2.07
N ILE A 134 -11.36 -9.16 2.36
CA ILE A 134 -9.96 -8.84 2.15
C ILE A 134 -9.27 -9.66 1.07
N ILE A 135 -9.61 -10.95 0.94
CA ILE A 135 -8.86 -11.87 0.09
C ILE A 135 -8.94 -11.44 -1.38
N LEU A 136 -10.13 -11.12 -1.86
CA LEU A 136 -10.32 -10.69 -3.24
C LEU A 136 -9.59 -9.36 -3.54
N PRO A 137 -9.77 -8.28 -2.74
CA PRO A 137 -9.02 -7.05 -2.94
C PRO A 137 -7.50 -7.23 -2.89
N LEU A 138 -7.01 -8.01 -1.92
CA LEU A 138 -5.58 -8.28 -1.77
C LEU A 138 -5.01 -9.03 -2.98
N LEU A 139 -5.74 -10.02 -3.49
CA LEU A 139 -5.31 -10.79 -4.65
C LEU A 139 -5.31 -9.93 -5.92
N ILE A 140 -6.34 -9.11 -6.12
CA ILE A 140 -6.39 -8.15 -7.24
C ILE A 140 -5.21 -7.17 -7.13
N PHE A 141 -4.97 -6.61 -5.95
CA PHE A 141 -3.86 -5.70 -5.71
C PHE A 141 -2.51 -6.34 -6.04
N ILE A 142 -2.21 -7.52 -5.50
CA ILE A 142 -0.95 -8.21 -5.71
C ILE A 142 -0.76 -8.58 -7.19
N VAL A 143 -1.73 -9.29 -7.77
CA VAL A 143 -1.59 -9.80 -9.14
C VAL A 143 -1.51 -8.66 -10.15
N LEU A 144 -2.41 -7.67 -10.06
CA LEU A 144 -2.44 -6.57 -11.01
C LEU A 144 -1.21 -5.67 -10.88
N SER A 145 -0.77 -5.35 -9.66
CA SER A 145 0.46 -4.57 -9.45
C SER A 145 1.66 -5.29 -10.06
N LEU A 146 1.85 -6.57 -9.74
CA LEU A 146 2.99 -7.34 -10.26
C LEU A 146 2.95 -7.50 -11.79
N VAL A 147 1.78 -7.73 -12.36
CA VAL A 147 1.62 -7.83 -13.84
C VAL A 147 2.00 -6.51 -14.49
N MET A 148 1.45 -5.39 -14.03
CA MET A 148 1.75 -4.07 -14.61
C MET A 148 3.23 -3.71 -14.48
N MET A 149 3.81 -3.93 -13.30
CA MET A 149 5.24 -3.69 -13.08
C MET A 149 6.11 -4.62 -13.93
N SER A 150 5.74 -5.90 -14.07
CA SER A 150 6.50 -6.86 -14.89
C SER A 150 6.46 -6.54 -16.38
N ILE A 151 5.37 -5.95 -16.87
CA ILE A 151 5.28 -5.47 -18.26
C ILE A 151 6.28 -4.33 -18.52
N TYR A 152 6.46 -3.44 -17.54
CA TYR A 152 7.34 -2.27 -17.69
C TYR A 152 8.81 -2.58 -17.33
N TRP A 153 9.03 -3.17 -16.14
CA TRP A 153 10.36 -3.42 -15.59
C TRP A 153 10.93 -4.81 -15.92
N GLY A 154 10.13 -5.70 -16.52
CA GLY A 154 10.55 -7.08 -16.80
C GLY A 154 10.84 -7.87 -15.52
N SER A 155 11.90 -8.68 -15.56
CA SER A 155 12.32 -9.52 -14.43
C SER A 155 12.92 -8.74 -13.24
N SER A 156 13.30 -7.45 -13.43
CA SER A 156 13.88 -6.62 -12.37
C SER A 156 12.92 -6.36 -11.20
N VAL A 157 11.60 -6.50 -11.41
CA VAL A 157 10.59 -6.45 -10.34
C VAL A 157 10.90 -7.44 -9.23
N PHE A 158 11.27 -8.66 -9.57
CA PHE A 158 11.57 -9.70 -8.59
C PHE A 158 12.86 -9.42 -7.82
N SER A 159 13.87 -8.84 -8.47
CA SER A 159 15.09 -8.41 -7.78
C SER A 159 14.80 -7.26 -6.81
N SER A 160 13.96 -6.31 -7.18
CA SER A 160 13.53 -5.21 -6.30
C SER A 160 12.76 -5.73 -5.07
N LEU A 161 11.88 -6.71 -5.24
CA LEU A 161 11.21 -7.35 -4.11
C LEU A 161 12.19 -8.07 -3.16
N LEU A 162 13.31 -8.55 -3.66
CA LEU A 162 14.33 -9.22 -2.84
C LEU A 162 15.34 -8.26 -2.20
N GLN A 163 15.31 -6.97 -2.55
CA GLN A 163 16.23 -5.95 -1.99
C GLN A 163 16.32 -5.94 -0.46
N PRO A 164 15.21 -6.04 0.32
CA PRO A 164 15.31 -6.06 1.78
C PRO A 164 16.17 -7.20 2.30
N ILE A 165 16.05 -8.38 1.68
CA ILE A 165 16.84 -9.57 2.06
C ILE A 165 18.30 -9.42 1.64
N ALA A 166 18.55 -8.85 0.47
CA ALA A 166 19.90 -8.58 -0.01
C ALA A 166 20.61 -7.54 0.85
N ALA A 167 19.92 -6.46 1.23
CA ALA A 167 20.46 -5.40 2.08
C ALA A 167 20.84 -5.92 3.48
N THR A 168 20.02 -6.79 4.08
CA THR A 168 20.34 -7.39 5.40
C THR A 168 21.57 -8.29 5.32
N LYS A 169 21.74 -9.05 4.25
CA LYS A 169 22.93 -9.89 4.05
C LYS A 169 24.20 -9.06 3.88
N LEU A 170 24.13 -7.97 3.13
CA LEU A 170 25.26 -7.06 2.92
C LEU A 170 25.68 -6.36 4.22
N GLN A 171 24.73 -5.88 5.02
CA GLN A 171 25.02 -5.28 6.32
C GLN A 171 25.64 -6.26 7.30
N ALA A 172 25.23 -7.52 7.29
CA ALA A 172 25.83 -8.55 8.13
C ALA A 172 27.27 -8.90 7.70
N ALA A 173 27.59 -8.79 6.40
CA ALA A 173 28.92 -9.10 5.86
C ALA A 173 29.92 -7.96 6.02
N THR A 174 29.48 -6.71 6.08
CA THR A 174 30.36 -5.53 6.02
C THR A 174 30.69 -4.89 7.37
N HIS A 175 30.37 -5.50 8.51
CA HIS A 175 30.77 -5.04 9.85
C HIS A 175 31.26 -3.57 9.87
N GLY A 176 30.34 -2.60 9.80
CA GLY A 176 30.66 -1.20 10.07
C GLY A 176 31.41 -0.41 9.02
N THR A 177 31.66 -0.92 7.82
CA THR A 177 32.13 -0.10 6.72
C THR A 177 30.97 0.69 6.18
N MET A 178 30.91 1.97 6.51
CA MET A 178 30.04 2.94 5.82
C MET A 178 30.32 2.82 4.32
N TYR A 179 29.27 2.68 3.54
CA TYR A 179 29.40 2.71 2.08
C TYR A 179 29.98 4.06 1.68
N PRO A 180 31.14 4.13 1.04
CA PRO A 180 31.69 5.40 0.59
C PRO A 180 30.84 6.06 -0.50
N ASN A 181 29.85 5.37 -1.04
CA ASN A 181 29.02 5.83 -2.16
C ASN A 181 27.64 6.36 -1.79
N VAL A 182 27.34 6.52 -0.51
CA VAL A 182 26.05 7.10 -0.07
C VAL A 182 26.10 8.63 -0.04
N PHE A 183 27.26 9.23 -0.36
CA PHE A 183 27.48 10.67 -0.32
C PHE A 183 28.00 11.26 -1.64
N ILE A 184 27.65 10.67 -2.78
CA ILE A 184 27.91 11.28 -4.09
C ILE A 184 26.60 11.54 -4.78
#